data_8c2a3e8930f07951847c344d56fe79ff
#
_entry.id   8c2a3e8930f07951847c344d56fe79ff
#
_cell.length_a   1.000
_cell.length_b   1.000
_cell.length_c   1.000
_cell.angle_alpha   90.00
_cell.angle_beta   90.00
_cell.angle_gamma   90.00
#
_symmetry.space_group_name_H-M   'P 1'
#
loop_
_entity.id
_entity.type
_entity.pdbx_description
1 polymer ?
#
loop_
_entity_poly.entity_id
_entity_poly.type
_entity_poly.pdbx_seq_one_letter_code
_entity_poly.pdbx_strand_id
1 'polypeptide(L)'
;MQKAENNKKITFSWWNTSMSPHSKENTASDEHKYYVLYILARLFIEKDVDVLCLCEVSEKDIAYINEQLDLKSLNYNIYNGALRDGRKKFDVCVIYRASILTLIGSDIISKMQITRKIHAAQQVNFIINETAEPIAIYLVHWSSRLYDYPDSPNKIQLGSLLRDAVDICRDSKNIKHVVILGDFNDEPYNQSLTDSLFASRDISLVQKLPKLLYNPFWRHMSHRTLHPFNSSDEKGCGTYFYKSDQSNRWKTFDQIIFSSDFISGKSWYLNEEKTEVFGDKQLIDYVYNSKSKFDHLPIISVIEKV
;
A
#
# COMPACT_ATOMS: atom_id res chain seq x y z
N MET A 1 -17.61 29.72 -20.11
CA MET A 1 -17.61 28.26 -20.09
C MET A 1 -16.16 27.80 -19.97
N GLN A 2 -15.66 27.57 -18.75
CA GLN A 2 -14.36 26.93 -18.50
C GLN A 2 -14.51 25.48 -18.95
N LYS A 3 -13.72 25.05 -19.94
CA LYS A 3 -13.51 23.65 -20.23
C LYS A 3 -12.96 23.02 -18.95
N ALA A 4 -13.69 22.07 -18.36
CA ALA A 4 -13.13 21.18 -17.37
C ALA A 4 -11.99 20.44 -18.09
N GLU A 5 -10.74 20.86 -17.83
CA GLU A 5 -9.57 20.07 -18.17
C GLU A 5 -9.75 18.74 -17.42
N ASN A 6 -9.88 17.67 -18.18
CA ASN A 6 -9.88 16.31 -17.67
C ASN A 6 -8.45 16.05 -17.16
N ASN A 7 -8.13 16.53 -15.95
CA ASN A 7 -6.86 16.23 -15.33
C ASN A 7 -6.77 14.70 -15.17
N LYS A 8 -5.94 14.10 -16.01
CA LYS A 8 -5.72 12.66 -15.95
C LYS A 8 -5.05 12.34 -14.61
N LYS A 9 -5.56 11.33 -13.93
CA LYS A 9 -5.11 10.89 -12.61
C LYS A 9 -4.86 9.39 -12.61
N ILE A 10 -4.07 8.92 -11.65
CA ILE A 10 -3.96 7.50 -11.28
C ILE A 10 -4.17 7.39 -9.78
N THR A 11 -5.14 6.60 -9.38
CA THR A 11 -5.50 6.37 -7.98
C THR A 11 -4.93 5.03 -7.52
N PHE A 12 -4.04 5.08 -6.53
CA PHE A 12 -3.47 3.90 -5.86
C PHE A 12 -4.22 3.60 -4.58
N SER A 13 -4.39 2.33 -4.28
CA SER A 13 -4.89 1.88 -2.99
C SER A 13 -4.12 0.65 -2.52
N TRP A 14 -3.97 0.53 -1.21
CA TRP A 14 -3.44 -0.66 -0.54
C TRP A 14 -4.39 -1.11 0.56
N TRP A 15 -4.56 -2.42 0.74
CA TRP A 15 -5.31 -2.97 1.84
C TRP A 15 -4.81 -4.36 2.26
N ASN A 16 -4.55 -4.53 3.55
CA ASN A 16 -4.43 -5.84 4.17
C ASN A 16 -5.85 -6.36 4.45
N THR A 17 -6.25 -7.43 3.76
CA THR A 17 -7.63 -7.93 3.75
C THR A 17 -7.93 -8.91 4.88
N SER A 18 -6.90 -9.44 5.54
CA SER A 18 -7.01 -10.54 6.51
C SER A 18 -7.80 -11.77 5.99
N MET A 19 -7.86 -11.98 4.66
CA MET A 19 -8.54 -13.15 4.06
C MET A 19 -7.77 -14.44 4.28
N SER A 20 -6.45 -14.40 4.10
CA SER A 20 -5.54 -15.54 4.25
C SER A 20 -4.27 -15.16 5.00
N PRO A 21 -4.36 -14.78 6.29
CA PRO A 21 -3.19 -14.51 7.11
C PRO A 21 -2.30 -15.76 7.18
N HIS A 22 -1.01 -15.59 7.46
CA HIS A 22 -0.03 -16.68 7.45
C HIS A 22 -0.33 -17.83 8.43
N SER A 23 -1.21 -17.65 9.39
CA SER A 23 -1.69 -18.70 10.30
C SER A 23 -2.58 -19.69 9.56
N LYS A 24 -2.24 -20.98 9.63
CA LYS A 24 -2.97 -22.07 8.94
C LYS A 24 -4.45 -22.20 9.37
N GLU A 25 -4.84 -21.66 10.52
CA GLU A 25 -6.16 -21.83 11.12
C GLU A 25 -7.15 -20.70 10.78
N ASN A 26 -6.69 -19.66 10.10
CA ASN A 26 -7.46 -18.44 9.89
C ASN A 26 -7.88 -18.23 8.43
N THR A 27 -8.67 -19.12 7.88
CA THR A 27 -9.41 -18.82 6.65
C THR A 27 -10.55 -17.84 6.95
N ALA A 28 -10.75 -16.86 6.07
CA ALA A 28 -11.86 -15.92 6.19
C ALA A 28 -13.20 -16.65 6.10
N SER A 29 -14.17 -16.25 6.94
CA SER A 29 -15.56 -16.70 6.82
C SER A 29 -16.20 -16.13 5.55
N ASP A 30 -17.32 -16.71 5.12
CA ASP A 30 -18.05 -16.18 3.96
C ASP A 30 -18.55 -14.76 4.22
N GLU A 31 -18.95 -14.43 5.45
CA GLU A 31 -19.29 -13.06 5.85
C GLU A 31 -18.10 -12.10 5.67
N HIS A 32 -16.90 -12.50 6.11
CA HIS A 32 -15.69 -11.71 5.94
C HIS A 32 -15.38 -11.47 4.45
N LYS A 33 -15.42 -12.54 3.64
CA LYS A 33 -15.21 -12.46 2.20
C LYS A 33 -16.21 -11.55 1.50
N TYR A 34 -17.49 -11.68 1.86
CA TYR A 34 -18.54 -10.82 1.32
C TYR A 34 -18.28 -9.34 1.65
N TYR A 35 -17.84 -9.06 2.89
CA TYR A 35 -17.54 -7.70 3.27
C TYR A 35 -16.29 -7.16 2.59
N VAL A 36 -15.27 -8.00 2.36
CA VAL A 36 -14.11 -7.63 1.52
C VAL A 36 -14.58 -7.20 0.14
N LEU A 37 -15.41 -8.01 -0.53
CA LEU A 37 -15.96 -7.66 -1.86
C LEU A 37 -16.72 -6.34 -1.84
N TYR A 38 -17.51 -6.09 -0.80
CA TYR A 38 -18.25 -4.84 -0.63
C TYR A 38 -17.31 -3.62 -0.56
N ILE A 39 -16.24 -3.71 0.23
CA ILE A 39 -15.24 -2.63 0.31
C ILE A 39 -14.49 -2.47 -1.01
N LEU A 40 -14.09 -3.56 -1.68
CA LEU A 40 -13.43 -3.51 -2.98
C LEU A 40 -14.31 -2.81 -4.03
N ALA A 41 -15.60 -3.17 -4.10
CA ALA A 41 -16.54 -2.52 -5.00
C ALA A 41 -16.64 -1.00 -4.74
N ARG A 42 -16.66 -0.58 -3.48
CA ARG A 42 -16.65 0.83 -3.10
C ARG A 42 -15.37 1.55 -3.50
N LEU A 43 -14.21 0.91 -3.33
CA LEU A 43 -12.92 1.47 -3.78
C LEU A 43 -12.93 1.71 -5.30
N PHE A 44 -13.47 0.77 -6.08
CA PHE A 44 -13.58 0.94 -7.54
C PHE A 44 -14.61 1.99 -7.96
N ILE A 45 -15.79 2.02 -7.32
CA ILE A 45 -16.90 2.88 -7.73
C ILE A 45 -16.79 4.28 -7.14
N GLU A 46 -16.54 4.41 -5.83
CA GLU A 46 -16.55 5.70 -5.15
C GLU A 46 -15.21 6.43 -5.24
N LYS A 47 -14.09 5.69 -5.22
CA LYS A 47 -12.74 6.23 -5.21
C LYS A 47 -12.06 6.16 -6.58
N ASP A 48 -12.69 5.47 -7.54
CA ASP A 48 -12.17 5.31 -8.90
C ASP A 48 -10.71 4.81 -8.88
N VAL A 49 -10.46 3.75 -8.07
CA VAL A 49 -9.12 3.19 -7.88
C VAL A 49 -8.66 2.53 -9.18
N ASP A 50 -7.49 2.91 -9.66
CA ASP A 50 -6.87 2.36 -10.88
C ASP A 50 -5.87 1.25 -10.58
N VAL A 51 -5.23 1.31 -9.41
CA VAL A 51 -4.24 0.33 -8.94
C VAL A 51 -4.56 -0.03 -7.50
N LEU A 52 -5.12 -1.21 -7.31
CA LEU A 52 -5.44 -1.75 -5.99
C LEU A 52 -4.47 -2.88 -5.65
N CYS A 53 -3.71 -2.70 -4.60
CA CYS A 53 -2.79 -3.71 -4.08
C CYS A 53 -3.36 -4.31 -2.81
N LEU A 54 -3.38 -5.63 -2.73
CA LEU A 54 -3.91 -6.36 -1.59
C LEU A 54 -2.82 -7.24 -0.98
N CYS A 55 -2.87 -7.44 0.34
CA CYS A 55 -2.11 -8.50 1.00
C CYS A 55 -3.01 -9.36 1.90
N GLU A 56 -2.39 -10.41 2.46
CA GLU A 56 -3.07 -11.52 3.13
C GLU A 56 -4.14 -12.18 2.24
N VAL A 57 -3.81 -12.34 0.96
CA VAL A 57 -4.61 -13.06 -0.03
C VAL A 57 -3.89 -14.31 -0.52
N SER A 58 -4.63 -15.38 -0.75
CA SER A 58 -4.17 -16.59 -1.42
C SER A 58 -4.59 -16.60 -2.90
N GLU A 59 -4.02 -17.50 -3.69
CA GLU A 59 -4.49 -17.71 -5.09
C GLU A 59 -5.99 -17.97 -5.16
N LYS A 60 -6.56 -18.68 -4.18
CA LYS A 60 -8.01 -18.93 -4.12
C LYS A 60 -8.81 -17.68 -3.83
N ASP A 61 -8.30 -16.80 -2.96
CA ASP A 61 -8.95 -15.52 -2.66
C ASP A 61 -8.90 -14.59 -3.87
N ILE A 62 -7.77 -14.56 -4.58
CA ILE A 62 -7.62 -13.78 -5.82
C ILE A 62 -8.60 -14.27 -6.90
N ALA A 63 -8.70 -15.59 -7.09
CA ALA A 63 -9.66 -16.17 -8.04
C ALA A 63 -11.11 -15.83 -7.64
N TYR A 64 -11.44 -15.95 -6.36
CA TYR A 64 -12.75 -15.60 -5.81
C TYR A 64 -13.11 -14.12 -6.05
N ILE A 65 -12.19 -13.20 -5.75
CA ILE A 65 -12.38 -11.75 -5.99
C ILE A 65 -12.62 -11.49 -7.47
N ASN A 66 -11.80 -12.10 -8.35
CA ASN A 66 -11.92 -11.91 -9.79
C ASN A 66 -13.27 -12.40 -10.34
N GLU A 67 -13.74 -13.55 -9.86
CA GLU A 67 -15.01 -14.13 -10.28
C GLU A 67 -16.21 -13.31 -9.79
N GLN A 68 -16.21 -12.95 -8.49
CA GLN A 68 -17.34 -12.27 -7.87
C GLN A 68 -17.52 -10.81 -8.33
N LEU A 69 -16.43 -10.11 -8.65
CA LEU A 69 -16.48 -8.72 -9.12
C LEU A 69 -16.45 -8.60 -10.65
N ASP A 70 -16.30 -9.71 -11.38
CA ASP A 70 -16.14 -9.70 -12.85
C ASP A 70 -15.14 -8.62 -13.32
N LEU A 71 -13.95 -8.64 -12.75
CA LEU A 71 -12.93 -7.60 -12.94
C LEU A 71 -12.59 -7.37 -14.41
N LYS A 72 -12.67 -8.42 -15.23
CA LYS A 72 -12.40 -8.31 -16.66
C LYS A 72 -13.43 -7.42 -17.38
N SER A 73 -14.72 -7.57 -17.06
CA SER A 73 -15.77 -6.72 -17.61
C SER A 73 -15.65 -5.26 -17.15
N LEU A 74 -15.04 -5.05 -15.99
CA LEU A 74 -14.72 -3.72 -15.46
C LEU A 74 -13.39 -3.14 -15.99
N ASN A 75 -12.74 -3.82 -16.96
CA ASN A 75 -11.46 -3.43 -17.56
C ASN A 75 -10.28 -3.45 -16.59
N TYR A 76 -10.29 -4.38 -15.62
CA TYR A 76 -9.17 -4.64 -14.73
C TYR A 76 -8.46 -5.94 -15.06
N ASN A 77 -7.15 -5.93 -14.95
CA ASN A 77 -6.28 -7.10 -14.98
C ASN A 77 -5.71 -7.37 -13.59
N ILE A 78 -5.20 -8.58 -13.36
CA ILE A 78 -4.61 -8.99 -12.09
C ILE A 78 -3.17 -9.45 -12.31
N TYR A 79 -2.26 -8.92 -11.51
CA TYR A 79 -0.97 -9.53 -11.23
C TYR A 79 -1.09 -10.38 -9.97
N ASN A 80 -0.95 -11.70 -10.12
CA ASN A 80 -0.95 -12.62 -8.99
C ASN A 80 0.47 -12.73 -8.41
N GLY A 81 0.69 -12.08 -7.27
CA GLY A 81 1.94 -12.13 -6.53
C GLY A 81 1.93 -13.13 -5.37
N ALA A 82 0.84 -13.92 -5.19
CA ALA A 82 0.71 -14.95 -4.17
C ALA A 82 1.56 -16.19 -4.51
N LEU A 83 2.86 -16.01 -4.52
CA LEU A 83 3.86 -16.99 -4.95
C LEU A 83 4.53 -17.66 -3.74
N ARG A 84 5.25 -18.76 -4.02
CA ARG A 84 6.18 -19.37 -3.06
C ARG A 84 7.62 -19.17 -3.55
N ASP A 85 8.48 -18.67 -2.68
CA ASP A 85 9.93 -18.66 -2.89
C ASP A 85 10.61 -19.40 -1.72
N GLY A 86 10.99 -20.64 -1.96
CA GLY A 86 11.49 -21.53 -0.94
C GLY A 86 10.43 -21.82 0.14
N ARG A 87 10.75 -21.44 1.39
CA ARG A 87 9.83 -21.60 2.54
C ARG A 87 8.89 -20.41 2.72
N LYS A 88 9.19 -19.26 2.09
CA LYS A 88 8.33 -18.08 2.17
C LYS A 88 7.17 -18.19 1.20
N LYS A 89 5.98 -17.89 1.71
CA LYS A 89 4.77 -17.67 0.94
C LYS A 89 4.56 -16.17 0.84
N PHE A 90 4.45 -15.65 -0.37
CA PHE A 90 3.95 -14.32 -0.63
C PHE A 90 2.43 -14.36 -0.71
N ASP A 91 1.81 -13.27 -0.34
CA ASP A 91 0.38 -13.15 -0.16
C ASP A 91 -0.17 -11.82 -0.69
N VAL A 92 0.43 -11.33 -1.77
CA VAL A 92 0.08 -10.04 -2.37
C VAL A 92 -0.46 -10.21 -3.79
N CYS A 93 -1.27 -9.25 -4.23
CA CYS A 93 -1.67 -9.12 -5.64
C CYS A 93 -1.86 -7.65 -6.02
N VAL A 94 -1.87 -7.38 -7.33
CA VAL A 94 -2.22 -6.07 -7.90
C VAL A 94 -3.38 -6.24 -8.85
N ILE A 95 -4.45 -5.52 -8.60
CA ILE A 95 -5.59 -5.35 -9.53
C ILE A 95 -5.43 -3.97 -10.16
N TYR A 96 -5.29 -3.91 -11.48
CA TYR A 96 -4.97 -2.66 -12.17
C TYR A 96 -5.82 -2.45 -13.42
N ARG A 97 -6.17 -1.20 -13.69
CA ARG A 97 -6.97 -0.82 -14.85
C ARG A 97 -6.14 -0.96 -16.14
N ALA A 98 -6.56 -1.88 -17.01
CA ALA A 98 -5.82 -2.23 -18.23
C ALA A 98 -5.70 -1.08 -19.24
N SER A 99 -6.66 -0.14 -19.25
CA SER A 99 -6.59 1.06 -20.09
C SER A 99 -5.54 2.08 -19.60
N ILE A 100 -5.12 2.01 -18.34
CA ILE A 100 -4.18 2.97 -17.71
C ILE A 100 -2.77 2.42 -17.65
N LEU A 101 -2.62 1.13 -17.31
CA LEU A 101 -1.33 0.49 -17.09
C LEU A 101 -1.17 -0.77 -17.92
N THR A 102 0.05 -0.95 -18.47
CA THR A 102 0.49 -2.20 -19.11
C THR A 102 1.59 -2.83 -18.29
N LEU A 103 1.37 -4.07 -17.82
CA LEU A 103 2.38 -4.83 -17.07
C LEU A 103 3.55 -5.23 -17.97
N ILE A 104 4.79 -4.96 -17.53
CA ILE A 104 6.01 -5.28 -18.28
C ILE A 104 6.94 -6.28 -17.59
N GLY A 105 6.74 -6.53 -16.30
CA GLY A 105 7.51 -7.53 -15.57
C GLY A 105 7.44 -7.38 -14.06
N SER A 106 8.03 -8.34 -13.36
CA SER A 106 8.10 -8.32 -11.90
C SER A 106 9.37 -9.00 -11.39
N ASP A 107 9.84 -8.57 -10.22
CA ASP A 107 11.01 -9.10 -9.53
C ASP A 107 10.74 -9.30 -8.03
N ILE A 108 11.38 -10.27 -7.39
CA ILE A 108 11.37 -10.45 -5.95
C ILE A 108 12.61 -9.78 -5.35
N ILE A 109 12.40 -8.77 -4.52
CA ILE A 109 13.50 -8.10 -3.83
C ILE A 109 13.88 -8.89 -2.59
N SER A 110 14.98 -9.62 -2.70
CA SER A 110 15.44 -10.52 -1.65
C SER A 110 16.94 -10.61 -1.57
N LYS A 111 17.46 -11.00 -0.40
CA LYS A 111 18.90 -11.21 -0.16
C LYS A 111 19.12 -12.47 0.67
N MET A 112 20.09 -13.26 0.27
CA MET A 112 20.52 -14.43 1.05
C MET A 112 21.43 -13.98 2.18
N GLN A 113 21.11 -14.40 3.41
CA GLN A 113 21.96 -14.29 4.57
C GLN A 113 22.32 -15.69 5.01
N ILE A 114 23.57 -16.08 4.98
CA ILE A 114 24.07 -17.40 5.39
C ILE A 114 23.07 -18.55 5.12
N THR A 115 22.08 -18.74 5.98
CA THR A 115 21.04 -19.80 5.89
C THR A 115 19.61 -19.28 5.73
N ARG A 116 19.38 -17.95 5.81
CA ARG A 116 18.06 -17.32 5.74
C ARG A 116 17.99 -16.37 4.56
N LYS A 117 16.94 -16.49 3.76
CA LYS A 117 16.59 -15.50 2.71
C LYS A 117 15.64 -14.47 3.30
N ILE A 118 16.03 -13.20 3.24
CA ILE A 118 15.16 -12.07 3.59
C ILE A 118 14.53 -11.50 2.33
N HIS A 119 13.26 -11.09 2.46
CA HIS A 119 12.46 -10.58 1.35
C HIS A 119 11.91 -9.22 1.75
N ALA A 120 12.30 -8.17 1.03
CA ALA A 120 11.89 -6.80 1.33
C ALA A 120 10.62 -6.41 0.61
N ALA A 121 10.41 -6.85 -0.64
CA ALA A 121 9.24 -6.50 -1.43
C ALA A 121 9.07 -7.42 -2.66
N GLN A 122 7.92 -7.31 -3.34
CA GLN A 122 7.78 -7.65 -4.76
C GLN A 122 7.76 -6.35 -5.57
N GLN A 123 8.58 -6.25 -6.58
CA GLN A 123 8.57 -5.16 -7.55
C GLN A 123 7.73 -5.56 -8.75
N VAL A 124 6.78 -4.73 -9.14
CA VAL A 124 5.96 -4.90 -10.34
C VAL A 124 6.12 -3.67 -11.21
N ASN A 125 6.54 -3.86 -12.46
CA ASN A 125 6.84 -2.78 -13.38
C ASN A 125 5.73 -2.64 -14.41
N PHE A 126 5.31 -1.41 -14.65
CA PHE A 126 4.29 -1.06 -15.62
C PHE A 126 4.77 0.06 -16.55
N ILE A 127 4.09 0.17 -17.68
CA ILE A 127 4.07 1.39 -18.51
C ILE A 127 2.76 2.12 -18.24
N ILE A 128 2.82 3.41 -17.99
CA ILE A 128 1.66 4.30 -17.96
C ILE A 128 1.26 4.55 -19.42
N ASN A 129 0.12 4.03 -19.87
CA ASN A 129 -0.29 4.02 -21.29
C ASN A 129 -0.39 5.43 -21.85
N GLU A 130 -0.80 6.40 -21.05
CA GLU A 130 -0.97 7.79 -21.46
C GLU A 130 0.33 8.49 -21.87
N THR A 131 1.42 8.23 -21.13
CA THR A 131 2.71 8.94 -21.31
C THR A 131 3.80 8.04 -21.83
N ALA A 132 3.55 6.75 -21.95
CA ALA A 132 4.55 5.71 -22.23
C ALA A 132 5.72 5.69 -21.21
N GLU A 133 5.56 6.30 -20.05
CA GLU A 133 6.57 6.33 -18.99
C GLU A 133 6.51 5.07 -18.14
N PRO A 134 7.68 4.50 -17.78
CA PRO A 134 7.70 3.38 -16.86
C PRO A 134 7.44 3.82 -15.41
N ILE A 135 6.72 2.99 -14.68
CA ILE A 135 6.50 3.10 -13.25
C ILE A 135 6.78 1.77 -12.57
N ALA A 136 7.50 1.81 -11.44
CA ALA A 136 7.76 0.66 -10.60
C ALA A 136 6.92 0.74 -9.31
N ILE A 137 6.19 -0.33 -9.03
CA ILE A 137 5.37 -0.48 -7.83
C ILE A 137 6.01 -1.55 -6.95
N TYR A 138 6.36 -1.21 -5.71
CA TYR A 138 6.90 -2.15 -4.73
C TYR A 138 5.80 -2.51 -3.72
N LEU A 139 5.48 -3.79 -3.64
CA LEU A 139 4.51 -4.35 -2.69
C LEU A 139 5.26 -4.84 -1.46
N VAL A 140 4.93 -4.27 -0.31
CA VAL A 140 5.59 -4.56 0.96
C VAL A 140 4.62 -5.22 1.92
N HIS A 141 5.00 -6.36 2.48
CA HIS A 141 4.35 -6.97 3.64
C HIS A 141 5.45 -7.52 4.55
N TRP A 142 5.89 -6.69 5.50
CA TRP A 142 6.98 -7.05 6.42
C TRP A 142 6.46 -7.86 7.60
N SER A 143 7.41 -8.48 8.31
CA SER A 143 7.10 -9.28 9.49
C SER A 143 6.39 -8.46 10.57
N SER A 144 5.37 -9.06 11.16
CA SER A 144 4.61 -8.48 12.27
C SER A 144 5.51 -8.17 13.47
N ARG A 145 5.14 -7.15 14.24
CA ARG A 145 5.81 -6.78 15.51
C ARG A 145 5.78 -7.87 16.58
N LEU A 146 4.97 -8.89 16.40
CA LEU A 146 5.01 -10.09 17.26
C LEU A 146 6.31 -10.89 17.09
N TYR A 147 6.94 -10.80 15.90
CA TYR A 147 8.17 -11.52 15.56
C TYR A 147 9.39 -10.59 15.44
N ASP A 148 9.14 -9.34 15.05
CA ASP A 148 10.17 -8.32 14.82
C ASP A 148 9.76 -7.01 15.49
N TYR A 149 10.42 -6.68 16.61
CA TYR A 149 10.16 -5.42 17.32
C TYR A 149 10.58 -4.19 16.49
N PRO A 150 10.04 -2.99 16.80
CA PRO A 150 10.42 -1.75 16.12
C PRO A 150 11.93 -1.54 16.12
N ASP A 151 12.48 -1.09 14.99
CA ASP A 151 13.90 -0.81 14.81
C ASP A 151 14.83 -2.04 15.05
N SER A 152 14.27 -3.25 14.94
CA SER A 152 15.06 -4.47 15.00
C SER A 152 16.08 -4.53 13.85
N PRO A 153 17.22 -5.24 14.02
CA PRO A 153 18.18 -5.43 12.94
C PRO A 153 17.58 -5.98 11.65
N ASN A 154 16.53 -6.82 11.75
CA ASN A 154 15.84 -7.34 10.59
C ASN A 154 15.03 -6.25 9.87
N LYS A 155 14.33 -5.38 10.61
CA LYS A 155 13.58 -4.24 10.05
C LYS A 155 14.49 -3.24 9.35
N ILE A 156 15.60 -2.86 10.00
CA ILE A 156 16.65 -2.00 9.42
C ILE A 156 17.16 -2.59 8.09
N GLN A 157 17.40 -3.90 8.08
CA GLN A 157 17.91 -4.59 6.91
C GLN A 157 16.89 -4.68 5.77
N LEU A 158 15.60 -4.86 6.08
CA LEU A 158 14.51 -4.80 5.10
C LEU A 158 14.44 -3.40 4.45
N GLY A 159 14.51 -2.34 5.24
CA GLY A 159 14.55 -0.96 4.75
C GLY A 159 15.74 -0.71 3.84
N SER A 160 16.95 -1.12 4.24
CA SER A 160 18.16 -0.98 3.43
C SER A 160 18.09 -1.77 2.12
N LEU A 161 17.61 -3.03 2.16
CA LEU A 161 17.48 -3.85 0.96
C LEU A 161 16.45 -3.27 -0.03
N LEU A 162 15.35 -2.74 0.49
CA LEU A 162 14.36 -2.04 -0.33
C LEU A 162 14.93 -0.75 -0.94
N ARG A 163 15.74 -0.01 -0.17
CA ARG A 163 16.44 1.18 -0.64
C ARG A 163 17.38 0.86 -1.80
N ASP A 164 18.23 -0.16 -1.65
CA ASP A 164 19.14 -0.61 -2.70
C ASP A 164 18.37 -0.94 -4.00
N ALA A 165 17.23 -1.61 -3.89
CA ALA A 165 16.39 -1.96 -5.04
C ALA A 165 15.80 -0.71 -5.72
N VAL A 166 15.36 0.27 -4.95
CA VAL A 166 14.86 1.56 -5.46
C VAL A 166 15.97 2.33 -6.18
N ASP A 167 17.18 2.36 -5.62
CA ASP A 167 18.32 3.04 -6.26
C ASP A 167 18.71 2.36 -7.57
N ILE A 168 18.78 1.03 -7.61
CA ILE A 168 19.00 0.27 -8.85
C ILE A 168 17.91 0.57 -9.89
N CYS A 169 16.66 0.60 -9.46
CA CYS A 169 15.53 0.89 -10.34
C CYS A 169 15.64 2.29 -10.96
N ARG A 170 15.96 3.29 -10.17
CA ARG A 170 16.05 4.69 -10.59
C ARG A 170 17.33 4.99 -11.38
N ASP A 171 18.47 4.55 -10.87
CA ASP A 171 19.78 4.92 -11.42
C ASP A 171 20.18 4.02 -12.59
N SER A 172 19.92 2.71 -12.54
CA SER A 172 20.35 1.75 -13.55
C SER A 172 19.29 1.45 -14.60
N LYS A 173 18.00 1.31 -14.19
CA LYS A 173 16.90 1.03 -15.12
C LYS A 173 16.21 2.31 -15.61
N ASN A 174 16.61 3.48 -15.13
CA ASN A 174 16.07 4.81 -15.45
C ASN A 174 14.54 4.92 -15.25
N ILE A 175 13.98 4.16 -14.27
CA ILE A 175 12.59 4.26 -13.89
C ILE A 175 12.48 5.27 -12.73
N LYS A 176 12.08 6.49 -13.05
CA LYS A 176 12.01 7.59 -12.07
C LYS A 176 10.78 7.51 -11.17
N HIS A 177 9.67 7.10 -11.73
CA HIS A 177 8.40 6.99 -11.02
C HIS A 177 8.38 5.69 -10.20
N VAL A 178 8.59 5.81 -8.89
CA VAL A 178 8.57 4.69 -7.95
C VAL A 178 7.51 4.94 -6.89
N VAL A 179 6.62 3.97 -6.72
CA VAL A 179 5.62 3.93 -5.64
C VAL A 179 5.88 2.70 -4.79
N ILE A 180 6.03 2.88 -3.50
CA ILE A 180 6.19 1.79 -2.54
C ILE A 180 4.95 1.79 -1.65
N LEU A 181 4.22 0.70 -1.61
CA LEU A 181 3.01 0.62 -0.81
C LEU A 181 2.95 -0.72 -0.09
N GLY A 182 2.39 -0.69 1.11
CA GLY A 182 2.37 -1.92 1.88
C GLY A 182 2.09 -1.76 3.36
N ASP A 183 1.97 -2.92 4.00
CA ASP A 183 2.03 -3.09 5.44
C ASP A 183 3.50 -3.27 5.86
N PHE A 184 4.09 -2.19 6.33
CA PHE A 184 5.47 -2.20 6.82
C PHE A 184 5.59 -2.80 8.22
N ASN A 185 4.46 -2.94 8.94
CA ASN A 185 4.46 -3.28 10.35
C ASN A 185 5.40 -2.38 11.19
N ASP A 186 5.65 -1.17 10.69
CA ASP A 186 6.41 -0.08 11.30
C ASP A 186 5.71 1.26 11.04
N GLU A 187 5.84 2.16 12.02
CA GLU A 187 5.32 3.53 11.92
C GLU A 187 6.19 4.38 10.99
N PRO A 188 5.67 5.45 10.38
CA PRO A 188 6.43 6.33 9.50
C PRO A 188 7.74 6.88 10.08
N TYR A 189 7.85 6.97 11.41
CA TYR A 189 9.03 7.49 12.11
C TYR A 189 10.07 6.42 12.46
N ASN A 190 9.79 5.13 12.25
CA ASN A 190 10.76 4.08 12.58
C ASN A 190 12.00 4.15 11.70
N GLN A 191 13.16 3.79 12.24
CA GLN A 191 14.46 3.88 11.57
C GLN A 191 14.54 3.06 10.28
N SER A 192 13.76 1.95 10.20
CA SER A 192 13.62 1.15 8.98
C SER A 192 13.13 1.98 7.79
N LEU A 193 12.27 2.98 8.03
CA LEU A 193 11.70 3.87 7.02
C LEU A 193 12.49 5.18 6.90
N THR A 194 12.85 5.83 8.02
CA THR A 194 13.53 7.12 7.99
C THR A 194 15.00 6.99 7.60
N ASP A 195 15.75 6.14 8.28
CA ASP A 195 17.21 6.08 8.18
C ASP A 195 17.69 5.03 7.16
N SER A 196 16.91 3.96 6.97
CA SER A 196 17.28 2.89 6.05
C SER A 196 16.67 3.05 4.66
N LEU A 197 15.36 3.34 4.57
CA LEU A 197 14.68 3.55 3.29
C LEU A 197 14.79 5.01 2.80
N PHE A 198 15.16 5.95 3.67
CA PHE A 198 15.22 7.40 3.42
C PHE A 198 13.87 8.01 3.04
N ALA A 199 12.80 7.60 3.73
CA ALA A 199 11.46 8.15 3.57
C ALA A 199 11.27 9.34 4.51
N SER A 200 11.01 10.51 3.94
CA SER A 200 10.87 11.78 4.66
C SER A 200 9.44 12.31 4.55
N ARG A 201 9.02 13.08 5.55
CA ARG A 201 7.81 13.91 5.52
C ARG A 201 8.04 15.34 5.04
N ASP A 202 9.29 15.74 4.88
CA ASP A 202 9.68 17.10 4.53
C ASP A 202 9.73 17.26 3.01
N ILE A 203 8.66 17.81 2.44
CA ILE A 203 8.52 18.08 1.00
C ILE A 203 9.69 18.93 0.50
N SER A 204 10.05 20.00 1.24
CA SER A 204 11.12 20.92 0.82
C SER A 204 12.47 20.22 0.74
N LEU A 205 12.72 19.30 1.66
CA LEU A 205 13.94 18.51 1.69
C LEU A 205 13.95 17.48 0.53
N VAL A 206 12.82 16.81 0.28
CA VAL A 206 12.69 15.84 -0.83
C VAL A 206 12.89 16.52 -2.18
N GLN A 207 12.38 17.75 -2.36
CA GLN A 207 12.62 18.53 -3.57
C GLN A 207 14.10 18.88 -3.81
N LYS A 208 14.84 19.14 -2.71
CA LYS A 208 16.27 19.47 -2.76
C LYS A 208 17.17 18.26 -2.90
N LEU A 209 16.77 17.13 -2.35
CA LEU A 209 17.52 15.88 -2.31
C LEU A 209 16.76 14.76 -3.02
N PRO A 210 16.89 14.63 -4.35
CA PRO A 210 16.10 13.69 -5.15
C PRO A 210 16.23 12.21 -4.76
N LYS A 211 17.24 11.85 -3.98
CA LYS A 211 17.38 10.49 -3.45
C LYS A 211 16.42 10.19 -2.30
N LEU A 212 15.85 11.20 -1.65
CA LEU A 212 14.83 10.98 -0.63
C LEU A 212 13.52 10.52 -1.27
N LEU A 213 12.79 9.71 -0.52
CA LEU A 213 11.43 9.33 -0.80
C LEU A 213 10.48 10.21 0.03
N TYR A 214 9.28 10.43 -0.45
CA TYR A 214 8.26 11.18 0.27
C TYR A 214 7.20 10.26 0.85
N ASN A 215 6.94 10.41 2.15
CA ASN A 215 5.93 9.65 2.86
C ASN A 215 4.81 10.58 3.38
N PRO A 216 3.64 10.66 2.74
CA PRO A 216 2.54 11.49 3.18
C PRO A 216 1.80 10.95 4.41
N PHE A 217 2.02 9.68 4.80
CA PHE A 217 1.26 9.00 5.86
C PHE A 217 1.58 9.47 7.28
N TRP A 218 2.59 10.29 7.48
CA TRP A 218 2.79 11.01 8.73
C TRP A 218 1.57 11.81 9.19
N ARG A 219 0.73 12.26 8.26
CA ARG A 219 -0.50 13.01 8.57
C ARG A 219 -1.59 12.14 9.20
N HIS A 220 -1.52 10.83 8.97
CA HIS A 220 -2.53 9.87 9.43
C HIS A 220 -2.19 9.20 10.77
N MET A 221 -1.15 9.70 11.45
CA MET A 221 -0.74 9.21 12.78
C MET A 221 -1.56 9.81 13.92
N SER A 222 -2.42 10.78 13.64
CA SER A 222 -3.26 11.41 14.66
C SER A 222 -4.62 11.84 14.11
N HIS A 223 -5.59 11.92 15.00
CA HIS A 223 -6.89 12.49 14.67
C HIS A 223 -6.84 14.02 14.61
N ARG A 224 -7.65 14.59 13.73
CA ARG A 224 -8.24 15.89 14.02
C ARG A 224 -9.20 15.72 15.19
N THR A 225 -9.00 16.47 16.26
CA THR A 225 -9.98 16.57 17.33
C THR A 225 -11.27 17.14 16.74
N LEU A 226 -12.29 16.28 16.63
CA LEU A 226 -13.62 16.77 16.24
C LEU A 226 -14.19 17.53 17.43
N HIS A 227 -14.78 18.69 17.17
CA HIS A 227 -15.54 19.41 18.19
C HIS A 227 -16.66 18.48 18.69
N PRO A 228 -16.96 18.44 20.00
CA PRO A 228 -17.95 17.51 20.57
C PRO A 228 -19.31 17.50 19.91
N PHE A 229 -19.66 18.57 19.22
CA PHE A 229 -20.95 18.73 18.53
C PHE A 229 -20.93 18.26 17.05
N ASN A 230 -19.78 17.81 16.50
CA ASN A 230 -19.65 17.34 15.12
C ASN A 230 -19.33 15.83 15.08
N SER A 231 -19.86 15.05 15.99
CA SER A 231 -19.47 13.68 16.31
C SER A 231 -19.97 12.60 15.35
N SER A 232 -20.38 12.91 14.13
CA SER A 232 -20.92 11.89 13.20
C SER A 232 -19.87 11.07 12.46
N ASP A 233 -18.59 11.46 12.47
CA ASP A 233 -17.53 10.80 11.72
C ASP A 233 -16.41 10.31 12.65
N GLU A 234 -16.60 9.14 13.26
CA GLU A 234 -15.51 8.39 13.88
C GLU A 234 -14.57 7.90 12.76
N LYS A 235 -13.48 8.62 12.55
CA LYS A 235 -12.39 8.18 11.64
C LYS A 235 -11.32 7.49 12.46
N GLY A 236 -10.78 6.40 11.93
CA GLY A 236 -9.63 5.73 12.51
C GLY A 236 -8.42 6.68 12.64
N CYS A 237 -7.58 6.48 13.64
CA CYS A 237 -6.38 7.30 13.94
C CYS A 237 -5.12 6.57 13.48
N GLY A 238 -5.15 6.09 12.26
CA GLY A 238 -4.11 5.27 11.67
C GLY A 238 -4.71 4.30 10.67
N THR A 239 -3.94 3.31 10.29
CA THR A 239 -4.30 2.32 9.26
C THR A 239 -4.53 0.92 9.82
N TYR A 240 -3.99 0.64 10.99
CA TYR A 240 -4.05 -0.65 11.69
C TYR A 240 -4.50 -0.46 13.13
N PHE A 241 -5.40 -1.32 13.61
CA PHE A 241 -5.91 -1.30 14.98
C PHE A 241 -5.50 -2.54 15.76
N TYR A 242 -4.57 -2.39 16.68
CA TYR A 242 -4.12 -3.47 17.55
C TYR A 242 -5.03 -3.61 18.76
N LYS A 243 -5.96 -4.58 18.72
CA LYS A 243 -7.03 -4.78 19.70
C LYS A 243 -6.52 -5.02 21.13
N SER A 244 -5.33 -5.61 21.27
CA SER A 244 -4.76 -5.99 22.56
C SER A 244 -3.89 -4.91 23.22
N ASP A 245 -3.55 -3.81 22.51
CA ASP A 245 -2.79 -2.72 23.11
C ASP A 245 -3.66 -1.92 24.08
N GLN A 246 -3.09 -1.55 25.25
CA GLN A 246 -3.82 -0.87 26.29
C GLN A 246 -3.77 0.66 26.19
N SER A 247 -2.78 1.22 25.49
CA SER A 247 -2.51 2.65 25.47
C SER A 247 -2.54 3.27 24.08
N ASN A 248 -2.05 2.55 23.07
CA ASN A 248 -1.93 3.06 21.71
C ASN A 248 -2.35 2.00 20.70
N ARG A 249 -3.67 1.84 20.52
CA ARG A 249 -4.23 0.80 19.67
C ARG A 249 -4.05 1.07 18.18
N TRP A 250 -4.16 2.34 17.76
CA TRP A 250 -3.99 2.71 16.37
C TRP A 250 -2.50 2.82 16.00
N LYS A 251 -2.15 2.30 14.85
CA LYS A 251 -0.83 2.38 14.23
C LYS A 251 -0.98 2.77 12.76
N THR A 252 0.05 3.36 12.17
CA THR A 252 0.09 3.71 10.76
C THR A 252 1.07 2.79 10.03
N PHE A 253 0.72 1.50 9.97
CA PHE A 253 1.58 0.46 9.39
C PHE A 253 1.46 0.37 7.87
N ASP A 254 0.27 0.65 7.35
CA ASP A 254 0.02 0.71 5.92
C ASP A 254 0.36 2.10 5.41
N GLN A 255 1.22 2.19 4.41
CA GLN A 255 1.74 3.45 3.89
C GLN A 255 1.91 3.37 2.37
N ILE A 256 1.80 4.50 1.69
CA ILE A 256 2.17 4.68 0.28
C ILE A 256 3.25 5.75 0.23
N ILE A 257 4.44 5.38 -0.26
CA ILE A 257 5.64 6.21 -0.28
C ILE A 257 6.02 6.46 -1.75
N PHE A 258 6.42 7.67 -2.07
CA PHE A 258 6.65 8.12 -3.42
C PHE A 258 8.11 8.55 -3.67
N SER A 259 8.63 8.31 -4.86
CA SER A 259 9.88 8.94 -5.28
C SER A 259 9.73 10.45 -5.39
N SER A 260 10.84 11.17 -5.25
CA SER A 260 10.91 12.64 -5.34
C SER A 260 10.37 13.18 -6.66
N ASP A 261 10.35 12.38 -7.73
CA ASP A 261 9.84 12.76 -9.03
C ASP A 261 8.34 13.10 -9.00
N PHE A 262 7.57 12.52 -8.07
CA PHE A 262 6.18 12.88 -7.83
C PHE A 262 5.99 14.15 -6.99
N ILE A 263 7.06 14.71 -6.44
CA ILE A 263 7.01 15.93 -5.60
C ILE A 263 7.56 17.15 -6.34
N SER A 264 8.57 16.94 -7.18
CA SER A 264 9.17 17.96 -8.05
C SER A 264 8.77 17.80 -9.51
N GLY A 265 7.80 16.93 -9.79
CA GLY A 265 7.53 16.31 -11.06
C GLY A 265 7.17 17.25 -12.19
N LYS A 266 7.59 16.81 -13.40
CA LYS A 266 7.31 17.49 -14.66
C LYS A 266 6.18 16.82 -15.45
N SER A 267 5.83 15.56 -15.11
CA SER A 267 4.78 14.80 -15.80
C SER A 267 3.67 14.35 -14.85
N TRP A 268 4.04 13.82 -13.69
CA TRP A 268 3.10 13.35 -12.68
C TRP A 268 3.40 13.97 -11.32
N TYR A 269 2.37 14.35 -10.60
CA TYR A 269 2.46 15.02 -9.31
C TYR A 269 1.54 14.35 -8.28
N LEU A 270 2.05 14.14 -7.05
CA LEU A 270 1.24 13.63 -5.94
C LEU A 270 0.23 14.70 -5.47
N ASN A 271 -1.05 14.40 -5.57
CA ASN A 271 -2.08 15.20 -4.95
C ASN A 271 -2.24 14.76 -3.49
N GLU A 272 -1.53 15.47 -2.61
CA GLU A 272 -1.47 15.13 -1.19
C GLU A 272 -2.81 15.26 -0.45
N GLU A 273 -3.69 16.16 -0.91
CA GLU A 273 -5.02 16.34 -0.33
C GLU A 273 -5.91 15.12 -0.54
N LYS A 274 -5.62 14.33 -1.59
CA LYS A 274 -6.31 13.07 -1.91
C LYS A 274 -5.64 11.83 -1.31
N THR A 275 -4.64 12.02 -0.43
CA THR A 275 -4.09 10.92 0.37
C THR A 275 -4.96 10.75 1.60
N GLU A 276 -5.56 9.57 1.75
CA GLU A 276 -6.51 9.31 2.82
C GLU A 276 -6.45 7.86 3.33
N VAL A 277 -6.94 7.67 4.54
CA VAL A 277 -7.31 6.36 5.07
C VAL A 277 -8.82 6.20 4.81
N PHE A 278 -9.16 5.19 4.01
CA PHE A 278 -10.56 4.90 3.67
C PHE A 278 -11.19 4.07 4.79
N GLY A 279 -12.26 4.58 5.36
CA GLY A 279 -13.02 3.86 6.37
C GLY A 279 -14.39 4.51 6.52
N ASP A 280 -15.41 3.67 6.49
CA ASP A 280 -16.75 4.07 6.93
C ASP A 280 -16.99 3.57 8.35
N LYS A 281 -18.12 3.99 8.92
CA LYS A 281 -18.51 3.58 10.28
C LYS A 281 -18.58 2.06 10.41
N GLN A 282 -19.11 1.35 9.41
CA GLN A 282 -19.28 -0.09 9.48
C GLN A 282 -17.91 -0.81 9.50
N LEU A 283 -16.94 -0.42 8.66
CA LEU A 283 -15.60 -1.00 8.67
C LEU A 283 -14.88 -0.70 9.99
N ILE A 284 -15.02 0.51 10.52
CA ILE A 284 -14.45 0.89 11.82
C ILE A 284 -15.07 0.06 12.94
N ASP A 285 -16.38 -0.16 12.93
CA ASP A 285 -17.07 -1.02 13.90
C ASP A 285 -16.55 -2.47 13.81
N TYR A 286 -16.30 -2.99 12.61
CA TYR A 286 -15.66 -4.29 12.42
C TYR A 286 -14.23 -4.33 12.96
N VAL A 287 -13.44 -3.30 12.71
CA VAL A 287 -12.06 -3.20 13.22
C VAL A 287 -12.05 -3.17 14.76
N TYR A 288 -12.99 -2.49 15.39
CA TYR A 288 -13.13 -2.47 16.86
C TYR A 288 -13.65 -3.78 17.46
N ASN A 289 -14.39 -4.55 16.68
CA ASN A 289 -14.99 -5.80 17.17
C ASN A 289 -13.90 -6.86 17.43
N SER A 290 -13.80 -7.32 18.68
CA SER A 290 -12.81 -8.33 19.08
C SER A 290 -12.95 -9.69 18.37
N LYS A 291 -14.14 -10.01 17.86
CA LYS A 291 -14.44 -11.24 17.12
C LYS A 291 -14.14 -11.12 15.61
N SER A 292 -14.05 -9.90 15.10
CA SER A 292 -13.71 -9.65 13.69
C SER A 292 -12.23 -9.89 13.45
N LYS A 293 -11.90 -10.33 12.24
CA LYS A 293 -10.51 -10.45 11.78
C LYS A 293 -10.00 -9.17 11.12
N PHE A 294 -10.91 -8.22 10.82
CA PHE A 294 -10.49 -6.93 10.30
C PHE A 294 -9.74 -6.15 11.38
N ASP A 295 -8.57 -5.67 11.01
CA ASP A 295 -7.70 -4.85 11.83
C ASP A 295 -6.98 -3.75 11.02
N HIS A 296 -7.07 -3.79 9.70
CA HIS A 296 -6.52 -2.78 8.78
C HIS A 296 -7.62 -2.04 8.03
N LEU A 297 -7.35 -0.76 7.73
CA LEU A 297 -8.15 0.10 6.85
C LEU A 297 -7.46 0.27 5.51
N PRO A 298 -8.21 0.29 4.39
CA PRO A 298 -7.66 0.63 3.09
C PRO A 298 -7.06 2.05 3.08
N ILE A 299 -5.99 2.23 2.35
CA ILE A 299 -5.36 3.53 2.15
C ILE A 299 -5.34 3.90 0.67
N ILE A 300 -5.39 5.21 0.40
CA ILE A 300 -5.51 5.74 -0.95
C ILE A 300 -4.53 6.91 -1.13
N SER A 301 -3.94 7.01 -2.32
CA SER A 301 -3.22 8.20 -2.78
C SER A 301 -3.43 8.40 -4.27
N VAL A 302 -3.41 9.65 -4.72
CA VAL A 302 -3.68 10.03 -6.10
C VAL A 302 -2.51 10.80 -6.67
N ILE A 303 -2.05 10.39 -7.85
CA ILE A 303 -1.16 11.22 -8.68
C ILE A 303 -1.95 11.83 -9.82
N GLU A 304 -1.58 13.03 -10.22
CA GLU A 304 -2.21 13.78 -11.30
C GLU A 304 -1.17 14.18 -12.33
N LYS A 305 -1.59 14.20 -13.60
CA LYS A 305 -0.73 14.65 -14.69
C LYS A 305 -0.66 16.18 -14.65
N VAL A 306 0.56 16.70 -14.76
CA VAL A 306 0.84 18.15 -14.83
C VAL A 306 0.55 18.69 -16.21
#